data_4c26e1214f1bbe1514ca5dc714fad3a0
#
_entry.id   4c26e1214f1bbe1514ca5dc714fad3a0
#
_cell.length_a   1.000
_cell.length_b   1.000
_cell.length_c   1.000
_cell.angle_alpha   90.00
_cell.angle_beta   90.00
_cell.angle_gamma   90.00
#
_symmetry.space_group_name_H-M   'P 1'
#
loop_
_entity.id
_entity.type
_entity.pdbx_description
1 polymer ?
#
loop_
_entity_poly.entity_id
_entity_poly.type
_entity_poly.pdbx_seq_one_letter_code
_entity_poly.pdbx_strand_id
1 'polypeptide(L)'
;LKTIPRWGSADFDPDSIYMTPNDLPQLLALRRQHPEAQIVAGCTDVGLWVTKQRRDFAKVLDVTRVDALRRVERYPHHIAIGAAVTLADAFDALVADRPQLQSFAHRFAGFPVRNSGTLGGNVANGSPIGDSMPLLIALGANVVLMSQRQGKTRSRELPLEALYTGYRQNVMAADEVLAWIKVPLPEPAEFLRVYKISKRFEDDISAVCLAISLHREDGRIRRVSIGAGGVAATPARARQTEACLLGRAPDSATFEAAARVLQAEFQPISDMRASAAYRRELLGNLVRRFGLETQGQTNTSIESLVLEDLA
;
A
#
# COMPACT_ATOMS: atom_id res chain seq x y z
N LEU A 1 -26.71 -30.36 -0.66
CA LEU A 1 -26.20 -29.03 -1.00
C LEU A 1 -26.94 -28.59 -2.28
N LYS A 2 -27.97 -27.76 -2.14
CA LYS A 2 -28.62 -27.12 -3.28
C LYS A 2 -27.58 -26.27 -3.98
N THR A 3 -27.31 -26.55 -5.26
CA THR A 3 -26.49 -25.73 -6.13
C THR A 3 -27.06 -24.32 -6.13
N ILE A 4 -26.33 -23.38 -5.53
CA ILE A 4 -26.61 -21.96 -5.68
C ILE A 4 -26.55 -21.68 -7.19
N PRO A 5 -27.59 -21.13 -7.82
CA PRO A 5 -27.54 -20.82 -9.23
C PRO A 5 -26.31 -19.94 -9.45
N ARG A 6 -25.39 -20.34 -10.33
CA ARG A 6 -24.43 -19.39 -10.89
C ARG A 6 -25.27 -18.28 -11.49
N TRP A 7 -25.11 -17.08 -11.01
CA TRP A 7 -25.68 -15.90 -11.65
C TRP A 7 -25.22 -15.97 -13.10
N GLY A 8 -26.13 -16.35 -14.00
CA GLY A 8 -25.89 -16.29 -15.42
C GLY A 8 -25.46 -14.89 -15.79
N SER A 9 -24.89 -14.71 -16.97
CA SER A 9 -24.65 -13.41 -17.57
C SER A 9 -25.93 -12.58 -17.44
N ALA A 10 -26.05 -11.86 -16.32
CA ALA A 10 -27.12 -10.89 -16.19
C ALA A 10 -26.87 -9.89 -17.31
N ASP A 11 -27.88 -9.71 -18.18
CA ASP A 11 -27.81 -8.72 -19.23
C ASP A 11 -27.36 -7.42 -18.60
N PHE A 12 -26.26 -6.89 -19.12
CA PHE A 12 -25.69 -5.65 -18.62
C PHE A 12 -26.70 -4.52 -18.87
N ASP A 13 -27.31 -4.04 -17.78
CA ASP A 13 -28.16 -2.86 -17.80
C ASP A 13 -27.33 -1.63 -17.41
N PRO A 14 -27.01 -0.72 -18.36
CA PRO A 14 -26.23 0.48 -18.09
C PRO A 14 -26.96 1.49 -17.20
N ASP A 15 -28.27 1.38 -17.05
CA ASP A 15 -29.09 2.24 -16.19
C ASP A 15 -29.26 1.67 -14.77
N SER A 16 -28.75 0.47 -14.52
CA SER A 16 -28.76 -0.13 -13.19
C SER A 16 -28.04 0.73 -12.17
N ILE A 17 -28.56 0.74 -10.94
CA ILE A 17 -27.89 1.34 -9.78
C ILE A 17 -26.57 0.61 -9.48
N TYR A 18 -26.51 -0.70 -9.73
CA TYR A 18 -25.36 -1.55 -9.50
C TYR A 18 -24.83 -2.13 -10.81
N MET A 19 -23.71 -1.58 -11.27
CA MET A 19 -23.13 -1.93 -12.58
C MET A 19 -21.94 -2.88 -12.37
N THR A 20 -21.91 -3.98 -13.11
CA THR A 20 -20.87 -5.03 -13.04
C THR A 20 -20.23 -5.26 -14.42
N PRO A 21 -19.29 -4.42 -14.85
CA PRO A 21 -18.59 -4.63 -16.11
C PRO A 21 -17.81 -5.95 -16.12
N ASN A 22 -17.75 -6.61 -17.27
CA ASN A 22 -17.08 -7.90 -17.42
C ASN A 22 -15.63 -7.75 -17.93
N ASP A 23 -15.29 -6.62 -18.51
CA ASP A 23 -13.95 -6.33 -19.04
C ASP A 23 -13.53 -4.87 -18.81
N LEU A 24 -12.26 -4.60 -19.05
CA LEU A 24 -11.68 -3.27 -18.86
C LEU A 24 -12.27 -2.21 -19.82
N PRO A 25 -12.47 -2.45 -21.12
CA PRO A 25 -13.13 -1.49 -22.00
C PRO A 25 -14.52 -1.08 -21.51
N GLN A 26 -15.33 -2.04 -21.09
CA GLN A 26 -16.66 -1.79 -20.54
C GLN A 26 -16.60 -0.98 -19.23
N LEU A 27 -15.68 -1.34 -18.33
CA LEU A 27 -15.44 -0.59 -17.10
C LEU A 27 -15.11 0.88 -17.39
N LEU A 28 -14.19 1.14 -18.31
CA LEU A 28 -13.76 2.50 -18.64
C LEU A 28 -14.86 3.31 -19.34
N ALA A 29 -15.69 2.65 -20.17
CA ALA A 29 -16.85 3.27 -20.81
C ALA A 29 -17.90 3.70 -19.76
N LEU A 30 -18.22 2.80 -18.81
CA LEU A 30 -19.14 3.10 -17.71
C LEU A 30 -18.60 4.18 -16.79
N ARG A 31 -17.31 4.13 -16.44
CA ARG A 31 -16.71 5.15 -15.60
C ARG A 31 -16.79 6.53 -16.23
N ARG A 32 -16.59 6.62 -17.55
CA ARG A 32 -16.78 7.88 -18.29
C ARG A 32 -18.24 8.34 -18.30
N GLN A 33 -19.19 7.41 -18.45
CA GLN A 33 -20.62 7.71 -18.47
C GLN A 33 -21.16 8.10 -17.08
N HIS A 34 -20.60 7.47 -16.03
CA HIS A 34 -21.02 7.62 -14.64
C HIS A 34 -19.81 7.99 -13.75
N PRO A 35 -19.24 9.19 -13.90
CA PRO A 35 -18.08 9.62 -13.10
C PRO A 35 -18.41 9.78 -11.62
N GLU A 36 -19.69 9.91 -11.25
CA GLU A 36 -20.20 9.95 -9.88
C GLU A 36 -20.30 8.58 -9.21
N ALA A 37 -20.29 7.48 -9.99
CA ALA A 37 -20.48 6.14 -9.46
C ALA A 37 -19.36 5.77 -8.47
N GLN A 38 -19.76 5.22 -7.32
CA GLN A 38 -18.80 4.70 -6.34
C GLN A 38 -18.17 3.41 -6.89
N ILE A 39 -16.87 3.45 -7.14
CA ILE A 39 -16.12 2.22 -7.48
C ILE A 39 -16.04 1.35 -6.24
N VAL A 40 -16.36 0.07 -6.40
CA VAL A 40 -16.23 -0.95 -5.36
C VAL A 40 -15.45 -2.16 -5.88
N ALA A 41 -14.69 -2.78 -4.99
CA ALA A 41 -14.03 -4.06 -5.20
C ALA A 41 -14.33 -4.96 -3.98
N GLY A 42 -13.39 -5.14 -3.05
CA GLY A 42 -13.57 -5.98 -1.87
C GLY A 42 -14.51 -5.44 -0.78
N CYS A 43 -15.03 -4.23 -0.91
CA CYS A 43 -16.01 -3.58 -0.03
C CYS A 43 -15.63 -3.44 1.45
N THR A 44 -14.39 -3.72 1.84
CA THR A 44 -13.97 -3.69 3.25
C THR A 44 -13.99 -2.29 3.87
N ASP A 45 -13.84 -1.23 3.07
CA ASP A 45 -14.04 0.16 3.49
C ASP A 45 -15.43 0.68 3.10
N VAL A 46 -15.85 0.50 1.84
CA VAL A 46 -17.13 1.01 1.34
C VAL A 46 -18.31 0.40 2.10
N GLY A 47 -18.23 -0.89 2.47
CA GLY A 47 -19.23 -1.54 3.34
C GLY A 47 -19.38 -0.86 4.71
N LEU A 48 -18.28 -0.34 5.28
CA LEU A 48 -18.32 0.44 6.52
C LEU A 48 -18.93 1.84 6.30
N TRP A 49 -18.75 2.43 5.13
CA TRP A 49 -19.42 3.71 4.83
C TRP A 49 -20.94 3.55 4.78
N VAL A 50 -21.44 2.44 4.24
CA VAL A 50 -22.86 2.12 4.28
C VAL A 50 -23.33 1.79 5.70
N THR A 51 -22.69 0.83 6.36
CA THR A 51 -23.18 0.27 7.64
C THR A 51 -22.93 1.18 8.85
N LYS A 52 -21.84 1.96 8.86
CA LYS A 52 -21.46 2.82 9.99
C LYS A 52 -21.71 4.30 9.74
N GLN A 53 -21.59 4.76 8.49
CA GLN A 53 -21.77 6.18 8.15
C GLN A 53 -23.12 6.45 7.50
N ARG A 54 -23.93 5.40 7.20
CA ARG A 54 -25.24 5.49 6.55
C ARG A 54 -25.16 6.23 5.21
N ARG A 55 -24.07 6.01 4.46
CA ARG A 55 -23.94 6.58 3.12
C ARG A 55 -24.78 5.77 2.13
N ASP A 56 -25.51 6.48 1.31
CA ASP A 56 -26.18 5.96 0.11
C ASP A 56 -25.39 6.36 -1.14
N PHE A 57 -25.33 5.46 -2.11
CA PHE A 57 -24.68 5.70 -3.38
C PHE A 57 -25.75 5.64 -4.49
N ALA A 58 -25.87 6.71 -5.26
CA ALA A 58 -26.80 6.76 -6.38
C ALA A 58 -26.47 5.73 -7.46
N LYS A 59 -25.16 5.46 -7.67
CA LYS A 59 -24.65 4.41 -8.55
C LYS A 59 -23.41 3.76 -7.97
N VAL A 60 -23.27 2.45 -8.20
CA VAL A 60 -22.15 1.62 -7.81
C VAL A 60 -21.55 0.96 -9.04
N LEU A 61 -20.23 0.99 -9.15
CA LEU A 61 -19.46 0.36 -10.22
C LEU A 61 -18.54 -0.71 -9.61
N ASP A 62 -18.95 -1.97 -9.73
CA ASP A 62 -18.24 -3.12 -9.19
C ASP A 62 -17.22 -3.64 -10.18
N VAL A 63 -15.94 -3.60 -9.80
CA VAL A 63 -14.81 -4.01 -10.65
C VAL A 63 -14.39 -5.47 -10.45
N THR A 64 -15.07 -6.23 -9.60
CA THR A 64 -14.67 -7.59 -9.23
C THR A 64 -14.75 -8.61 -10.36
N ARG A 65 -15.54 -8.31 -11.41
CA ARG A 65 -15.66 -9.18 -12.60
C ARG A 65 -14.70 -8.82 -13.73
N VAL A 66 -13.92 -7.76 -13.59
CA VAL A 66 -12.95 -7.34 -14.62
C VAL A 66 -11.68 -8.18 -14.47
N ASP A 67 -11.58 -9.26 -15.21
CA ASP A 67 -10.48 -10.23 -15.12
C ASP A 67 -9.10 -9.58 -15.26
N ALA A 68 -8.95 -8.58 -16.12
CA ALA A 68 -7.70 -7.85 -16.27
C ALA A 68 -7.20 -7.23 -14.95
N LEU A 69 -8.12 -6.74 -14.09
CA LEU A 69 -7.77 -6.13 -12.81
C LEU A 69 -7.50 -7.15 -11.69
N ARG A 70 -7.73 -8.43 -11.93
CA ARG A 70 -7.53 -9.51 -10.96
C ARG A 70 -6.25 -10.31 -11.18
N ARG A 71 -5.40 -9.87 -12.08
CA ARG A 71 -4.16 -10.56 -12.45
C ARG A 71 -2.96 -9.95 -11.76
N VAL A 72 -1.97 -10.81 -11.48
CA VAL A 72 -0.61 -10.40 -11.20
C VAL A 72 0.23 -10.82 -12.40
N GLU A 73 0.83 -9.85 -13.07
CA GLU A 73 1.64 -10.08 -14.26
C GLU A 73 3.10 -9.78 -13.98
N ARG A 74 4.00 -10.63 -14.47
CA ARG A 74 5.44 -10.47 -14.27
C ARG A 74 6.09 -9.98 -15.56
N TYR A 75 6.87 -8.92 -15.42
CA TYR A 75 7.68 -8.32 -16.47
C TYR A 75 9.17 -8.38 -16.12
N PRO A 76 10.11 -8.11 -17.04
CA PRO A 76 11.54 -8.22 -16.78
C PRO A 76 12.06 -7.38 -15.60
N HIS A 77 11.41 -6.24 -15.28
CA HIS A 77 11.87 -5.29 -14.27
C HIS A 77 10.84 -4.98 -13.17
N HIS A 78 9.61 -5.49 -13.28
CA HIS A 78 8.55 -5.25 -12.30
C HIS A 78 7.48 -6.34 -12.34
N ILE A 79 6.71 -6.43 -11.28
CA ILE A 79 5.40 -7.07 -11.29
C ILE A 79 4.32 -6.01 -11.40
N ALA A 80 3.26 -6.29 -12.14
CA ALA A 80 2.07 -5.45 -12.22
C ALA A 80 0.91 -6.17 -11.51
N ILE A 81 0.40 -5.56 -10.45
CA ILE A 81 -0.69 -6.08 -9.63
C ILE A 81 -1.95 -5.32 -10.01
N GLY A 82 -2.95 -6.02 -10.52
CA GLY A 82 -4.24 -5.44 -10.88
C GLY A 82 -4.99 -4.90 -9.66
N ALA A 83 -5.72 -3.82 -9.82
CA ALA A 83 -6.34 -3.11 -8.69
C ALA A 83 -7.40 -3.94 -7.94
N ALA A 84 -7.99 -4.95 -8.57
CA ALA A 84 -8.95 -5.88 -7.95
C ALA A 84 -8.30 -7.19 -7.45
N VAL A 85 -6.97 -7.31 -7.47
CA VAL A 85 -6.26 -8.41 -6.80
C VAL A 85 -6.47 -8.27 -5.30
N THR A 86 -6.80 -9.38 -4.63
CA THR A 86 -7.01 -9.38 -3.18
C THR A 86 -5.72 -9.00 -2.45
N LEU A 87 -5.82 -8.47 -1.25
CA LEU A 87 -4.65 -8.19 -0.42
C LEU A 87 -3.87 -9.47 -0.12
N ALA A 88 -4.55 -10.61 0.05
CA ALA A 88 -3.90 -11.91 0.25
C ALA A 88 -3.01 -12.26 -0.95
N ASP A 89 -3.59 -12.32 -2.16
CA ASP A 89 -2.85 -12.68 -3.38
C ASP A 89 -1.75 -11.65 -3.73
N ALA A 90 -2.02 -10.36 -3.47
CA ALA A 90 -1.05 -9.29 -3.70
C ALA A 90 0.18 -9.42 -2.77
N PHE A 91 -0.05 -9.71 -1.48
CA PHE A 91 1.04 -9.94 -0.54
C PHE A 91 1.78 -11.24 -0.83
N ASP A 92 1.08 -12.32 -1.23
CA ASP A 92 1.73 -13.56 -1.63
C ASP A 92 2.68 -13.32 -2.82
N ALA A 93 2.26 -12.53 -3.80
CA ALA A 93 3.11 -12.15 -4.93
C ALA A 93 4.33 -11.32 -4.50
N LEU A 94 4.17 -10.39 -3.56
CA LEU A 94 5.26 -9.58 -3.02
C LEU A 94 6.23 -10.40 -2.17
N VAL A 95 5.71 -11.34 -1.37
CA VAL A 95 6.49 -12.25 -0.53
C VAL A 95 7.28 -13.23 -1.37
N ALA A 96 6.74 -13.72 -2.49
CA ALA A 96 7.47 -14.59 -3.41
C ALA A 96 8.78 -13.95 -3.92
N ASP A 97 8.78 -12.64 -4.13
CA ASP A 97 9.98 -11.88 -4.53
C ASP A 97 10.82 -11.42 -3.33
N ARG A 98 10.20 -11.20 -2.17
CA ARG A 98 10.80 -10.63 -0.95
C ARG A 98 10.32 -11.39 0.29
N PRO A 99 10.88 -12.59 0.59
CA PRO A 99 10.43 -13.44 1.70
C PRO A 99 10.43 -12.75 3.07
N GLN A 100 11.29 -11.74 3.27
CA GLN A 100 11.33 -10.94 4.49
C GLN A 100 10.04 -10.14 4.77
N LEU A 101 9.12 -10.05 3.81
CA LEU A 101 7.80 -9.42 3.98
C LEU A 101 6.75 -10.35 4.62
N GLN A 102 7.04 -11.64 4.83
CA GLN A 102 6.08 -12.63 5.29
C GLN A 102 5.37 -12.22 6.59
N SER A 103 6.13 -11.82 7.62
CA SER A 103 5.57 -11.39 8.90
C SER A 103 4.70 -10.14 8.74
N PHE A 104 5.15 -9.16 7.97
CA PHE A 104 4.36 -7.96 7.68
C PHE A 104 3.03 -8.30 6.97
N ALA A 105 3.06 -9.18 5.97
CA ALA A 105 1.88 -9.62 5.23
C ALA A 105 0.85 -10.30 6.16
N HIS A 106 1.31 -11.15 7.09
CA HIS A 106 0.44 -11.81 8.06
C HIS A 106 -0.18 -10.82 9.05
N ARG A 107 0.56 -9.80 9.45
CA ARG A 107 0.10 -8.77 10.40
C ARG A 107 -0.78 -7.69 9.76
N PHE A 108 -0.94 -7.71 8.43
CA PHE A 108 -1.78 -6.76 7.72
C PHE A 108 -3.24 -7.19 7.82
N ALA A 109 -4.04 -6.55 8.67
CA ALA A 109 -5.44 -6.86 8.91
C ALA A 109 -5.73 -8.36 9.16
N GLY A 110 -6.96 -8.72 9.47
CA GLY A 110 -7.39 -10.11 9.60
C GLY A 110 -7.52 -10.84 8.26
N PHE A 111 -7.41 -12.15 8.30
CA PHE A 111 -7.49 -13.00 7.10
C PHE A 111 -8.78 -12.78 6.26
N PRO A 112 -9.99 -12.65 6.85
CA PRO A 112 -11.19 -12.35 6.08
C PRO A 112 -11.10 -11.01 5.33
N VAL A 113 -10.47 -9.99 5.96
CA VAL A 113 -10.28 -8.67 5.35
C VAL A 113 -9.27 -8.76 4.20
N ARG A 114 -8.17 -9.49 4.35
CA ARG A 114 -7.19 -9.69 3.27
C ARG A 114 -7.76 -10.42 2.07
N ASN A 115 -8.64 -11.41 2.30
CA ASN A 115 -9.26 -12.20 1.22
C ASN A 115 -10.38 -11.45 0.48
N SER A 116 -10.94 -10.41 1.08
CA SER A 116 -11.98 -9.58 0.44
C SER A 116 -11.41 -8.26 -0.08
N GLY A 117 -10.70 -7.53 0.77
CA GLY A 117 -10.09 -6.25 0.40
C GLY A 117 -9.06 -6.40 -0.72
N THR A 118 -8.91 -5.37 -1.56
CA THR A 118 -7.99 -5.38 -2.69
C THR A 118 -6.85 -4.39 -2.51
N LEU A 119 -5.70 -4.67 -3.13
CA LEU A 119 -4.56 -3.76 -3.05
C LEU A 119 -4.89 -2.41 -3.67
N GLY A 120 -5.54 -2.39 -4.84
CA GLY A 120 -5.97 -1.16 -5.49
C GLY A 120 -7.00 -0.39 -4.68
N GLY A 121 -7.94 -1.07 -4.01
CA GLY A 121 -8.89 -0.44 -3.09
C GLY A 121 -8.20 0.24 -1.91
N ASN A 122 -7.21 -0.40 -1.30
CA ASN A 122 -6.42 0.16 -0.21
C ASN A 122 -5.62 1.40 -0.66
N VAL A 123 -4.95 1.31 -1.83
CA VAL A 123 -4.20 2.41 -2.44
C VAL A 123 -5.13 3.58 -2.83
N ALA A 124 -6.25 3.31 -3.50
CA ALA A 124 -7.18 4.36 -3.94
C ALA A 124 -7.88 5.06 -2.76
N ASN A 125 -8.18 4.34 -1.67
CA ASN A 125 -8.72 4.92 -0.44
C ASN A 125 -7.73 5.88 0.25
N GLY A 126 -6.42 5.63 0.12
CA GLY A 126 -5.37 6.54 0.56
C GLY A 126 -5.40 6.86 2.06
N SER A 127 -5.80 5.89 2.89
CA SER A 127 -5.82 6.09 4.33
C SER A 127 -4.42 6.40 4.86
N PRO A 128 -4.23 7.47 5.68
CA PRO A 128 -2.92 7.79 6.25
C PRO A 128 -2.35 6.69 7.16
N ILE A 129 -3.20 5.76 7.59
CA ILE A 129 -2.85 4.60 8.42
C ILE A 129 -2.94 3.26 7.66
N GLY A 130 -3.05 3.30 6.34
CA GLY A 130 -2.97 2.11 5.49
C GLY A 130 -1.52 1.67 5.32
N ASP A 131 -1.23 0.43 5.66
CA ASP A 131 0.16 -0.04 5.76
C ASP A 131 0.77 -0.44 4.41
N SER A 132 -0.04 -0.72 3.37
CA SER A 132 0.50 -1.09 2.05
C SER A 132 1.22 0.07 1.37
N MET A 133 0.75 1.31 1.54
CA MET A 133 1.34 2.48 0.86
C MET A 133 2.76 2.80 1.34
N PRO A 134 3.10 2.80 2.63
CA PRO A 134 4.48 2.95 3.06
C PRO A 134 5.42 1.90 2.44
N LEU A 135 5.02 0.63 2.43
CA LEU A 135 5.77 -0.43 1.76
C LEU A 135 5.95 -0.12 0.26
N LEU A 136 4.87 0.15 -0.45
CA LEU A 136 4.89 0.40 -1.89
C LEU A 136 5.72 1.64 -2.26
N ILE A 137 5.67 2.71 -1.45
CA ILE A 137 6.53 3.90 -1.60
C ILE A 137 8.01 3.51 -1.44
N ALA A 138 8.35 2.74 -0.39
CA ALA A 138 9.73 2.30 -0.17
C ALA A 138 10.23 1.40 -1.31
N LEU A 139 9.36 0.62 -1.94
CA LEU A 139 9.68 -0.20 -3.11
C LEU A 139 9.74 0.61 -4.42
N GLY A 140 9.41 1.89 -4.41
CA GLY A 140 9.37 2.72 -5.62
C GLY A 140 8.24 2.33 -6.58
N ALA A 141 7.11 1.91 -6.04
CA ALA A 141 5.96 1.50 -6.84
C ALA A 141 5.33 2.67 -7.59
N ASN A 142 4.84 2.38 -8.80
CA ASN A 142 4.03 3.29 -9.59
C ASN A 142 2.58 2.81 -9.66
N VAL A 143 1.66 3.75 -9.82
CA VAL A 143 0.26 3.47 -10.12
C VAL A 143 -0.05 3.80 -11.58
N VAL A 144 -0.90 2.98 -12.21
CA VAL A 144 -1.40 3.20 -13.57
C VAL A 144 -2.87 3.58 -13.49
N LEU A 145 -3.18 4.78 -13.90
CA LEU A 145 -4.53 5.29 -14.03
C LEU A 145 -4.99 5.17 -15.48
N MET A 146 -6.20 4.67 -15.68
CA MET A 146 -6.75 4.43 -17.00
C MET A 146 -8.11 5.12 -17.17
N SER A 147 -8.37 5.60 -18.38
CA SER A 147 -9.65 6.20 -18.77
C SER A 147 -9.97 5.88 -20.25
N GLN A 148 -11.17 6.22 -20.68
CA GLN A 148 -11.55 6.14 -22.07
C GLN A 148 -11.89 7.52 -22.61
N ARG A 149 -11.21 7.95 -23.70
CA ARG A 149 -11.50 9.21 -24.40
C ARG A 149 -11.66 8.95 -25.89
N GLN A 150 -12.76 9.43 -26.47
CA GLN A 150 -13.07 9.25 -27.90
C GLN A 150 -12.99 7.78 -28.34
N GLY A 151 -13.52 6.85 -27.53
CA GLY A 151 -13.49 5.41 -27.79
C GLY A 151 -12.13 4.74 -27.62
N LYS A 152 -11.06 5.49 -27.30
CA LYS A 152 -9.71 4.95 -27.11
C LYS A 152 -9.34 4.90 -25.63
N THR A 153 -8.74 3.81 -25.21
CA THR A 153 -8.14 3.68 -23.88
C THR A 153 -6.92 4.62 -23.78
N ARG A 154 -6.85 5.34 -22.67
CA ARG A 154 -5.74 6.17 -22.26
C ARG A 154 -5.21 5.68 -20.92
N SER A 155 -3.90 5.76 -20.75
CA SER A 155 -3.26 5.47 -19.47
C SER A 155 -2.22 6.51 -19.15
N ARG A 156 -2.02 6.76 -17.87
CA ARG A 156 -0.88 7.51 -17.33
C ARG A 156 -0.33 6.81 -16.11
N GLU A 157 0.95 6.92 -15.91
CA GLU A 157 1.68 6.32 -14.81
C GLU A 157 2.32 7.41 -13.95
N LEU A 158 2.31 7.24 -12.64
CA LEU A 158 2.95 8.16 -11.71
C LEU A 158 3.44 7.39 -10.48
N PRO A 159 4.48 7.90 -9.78
CA PRO A 159 4.91 7.35 -8.50
C PRO A 159 3.74 7.33 -7.51
N LEU A 160 3.67 6.27 -6.69
CA LEU A 160 2.54 6.07 -5.77
C LEU A 160 2.37 7.26 -4.82
N GLU A 161 3.45 7.81 -4.29
CA GLU A 161 3.38 8.98 -3.41
C GLU A 161 2.81 10.24 -4.08
N ALA A 162 2.89 10.35 -5.40
CA ALA A 162 2.31 11.45 -6.16
C ALA A 162 0.80 11.30 -6.41
N LEU A 163 0.22 10.16 -6.05
CA LEU A 163 -1.21 9.95 -6.16
C LEU A 163 -2.00 10.84 -5.17
N TYR A 164 -1.45 11.11 -3.98
CA TYR A 164 -2.17 11.74 -2.88
C TYR A 164 -1.95 13.24 -2.82
N THR A 165 -3.05 14.01 -2.69
CA THR A 165 -3.03 15.48 -2.57
C THR A 165 -3.47 15.98 -1.20
N GLY A 166 -4.08 15.11 -0.39
CA GLY A 166 -4.56 15.45 0.95
C GLY A 166 -5.29 14.28 1.58
N TYR A 167 -5.88 14.50 2.75
CA TYR A 167 -6.59 13.45 3.47
C TYR A 167 -7.73 12.87 2.62
N ARG A 168 -7.58 11.60 2.19
CA ARG A 168 -8.51 10.90 1.30
C ARG A 168 -8.77 11.64 -0.02
N GLN A 169 -7.80 12.38 -0.50
CA GLN A 169 -7.83 13.08 -1.79
C GLN A 169 -6.68 12.60 -2.66
N ASN A 170 -6.95 12.50 -3.96
CA ASN A 170 -5.97 12.04 -4.93
C ASN A 170 -6.09 12.80 -6.26
N VAL A 171 -5.12 12.61 -7.14
CA VAL A 171 -5.03 13.30 -8.47
C VAL A 171 -5.84 12.62 -9.56
N MET A 172 -6.64 11.59 -9.25
CA MET A 172 -7.44 10.90 -10.26
C MET A 172 -8.52 11.83 -10.82
N ALA A 173 -8.62 11.89 -12.13
CA ALA A 173 -9.76 12.53 -12.78
C ALA A 173 -11.04 11.70 -12.55
N ALA A 174 -12.19 12.35 -12.63
CA ALA A 174 -13.47 11.70 -12.35
C ALA A 174 -13.79 10.51 -13.29
N ASP A 175 -13.20 10.51 -14.51
CA ASP A 175 -13.33 9.44 -15.50
C ASP A 175 -12.21 8.39 -15.42
N GLU A 176 -11.26 8.52 -14.48
CA GLU A 176 -10.16 7.57 -14.31
C GLU A 176 -10.50 6.44 -13.35
N VAL A 177 -9.83 5.32 -13.57
CA VAL A 177 -9.79 4.13 -12.69
C VAL A 177 -8.34 3.82 -12.39
N LEU A 178 -7.99 3.55 -11.14
CA LEU A 178 -6.73 2.92 -10.79
C LEU A 178 -6.80 1.47 -11.30
N ALA A 179 -5.94 1.15 -12.26
CA ALA A 179 -5.97 -0.16 -12.91
C ALA A 179 -4.87 -1.09 -12.42
N TRP A 180 -3.65 -0.57 -12.23
CA TRP A 180 -2.49 -1.38 -11.87
C TRP A 180 -1.59 -0.68 -10.88
N ILE A 181 -0.95 -1.48 -10.03
CA ILE A 181 0.19 -1.08 -9.20
C ILE A 181 1.41 -1.83 -9.74
N LYS A 182 2.40 -1.10 -10.25
CA LYS A 182 3.67 -1.65 -10.72
C LYS A 182 4.70 -1.59 -9.61
N VAL A 183 5.25 -2.73 -9.24
CA VAL A 183 6.26 -2.84 -8.17
C VAL A 183 7.56 -3.34 -8.78
N PRO A 184 8.67 -2.60 -8.70
CA PRO A 184 9.97 -3.06 -9.18
C PRO A 184 10.38 -4.39 -8.58
N LEU A 185 11.04 -5.26 -9.37
CA LEU A 185 11.65 -6.49 -8.85
C LEU A 185 12.79 -6.16 -7.89
N PRO A 186 13.08 -7.04 -6.91
CA PRO A 186 14.21 -6.83 -6.01
C PRO A 186 15.53 -6.81 -6.77
N GLU A 187 16.46 -5.99 -6.30
CA GLU A 187 17.83 -5.98 -6.78
C GLU A 187 18.73 -6.73 -5.78
N PRO A 188 19.85 -7.36 -6.22
CA PRO A 188 20.69 -8.18 -5.36
C PRO A 188 21.21 -7.49 -4.09
N ALA A 189 21.38 -6.15 -4.13
CA ALA A 189 21.87 -5.36 -3.01
C ALA A 189 20.75 -4.69 -2.20
N GLU A 190 19.49 -5.03 -2.45
CA GLU A 190 18.35 -4.46 -1.72
C GLU A 190 18.33 -4.95 -0.27
N PHE A 191 18.36 -4.03 0.67
CA PHE A 191 18.09 -4.28 2.08
C PHE A 191 16.77 -3.61 2.46
N LEU A 192 15.72 -4.40 2.61
CA LEU A 192 14.36 -3.93 2.89
C LEU A 192 13.93 -4.32 4.29
N ARG A 193 13.34 -3.38 5.02
CA ARG A 193 12.60 -3.63 6.27
C ARG A 193 11.29 -2.87 6.28
N VAL A 194 10.28 -3.49 6.89
CA VAL A 194 8.97 -2.86 7.13
C VAL A 194 8.62 -3.05 8.59
N TYR A 195 8.37 -1.95 9.27
CA TYR A 195 8.04 -1.91 10.69
C TYR A 195 6.58 -1.48 10.86
N LYS A 196 5.76 -2.39 11.36
CA LYS A 196 4.38 -2.11 11.75
C LYS A 196 4.31 -2.04 13.27
N ILE A 197 4.04 -0.86 13.81
CA ILE A 197 3.90 -0.63 15.25
C ILE A 197 2.45 -0.38 15.58
N SER A 198 1.86 -1.23 16.40
CA SER A 198 0.45 -1.21 16.83
C SER A 198 0.35 -1.65 18.30
N LYS A 199 -0.81 -1.42 18.93
CA LYS A 199 -1.02 -1.79 20.32
C LYS A 199 -1.09 -3.30 20.54
N ARG A 200 -1.69 -4.02 19.57
CA ARG A 200 -1.73 -5.48 19.51
C ARG A 200 -0.84 -5.95 18.37
N PHE A 201 -0.31 -7.16 18.50
CA PHE A 201 0.58 -7.72 17.51
C PHE A 201 -0.14 -7.99 16.18
N GLU A 202 -1.32 -8.63 16.25
CA GLU A 202 -2.14 -8.99 15.09
C GLU A 202 -3.45 -8.19 15.07
N ASP A 203 -4.08 -8.11 13.90
CA ASP A 203 -5.41 -7.53 13.68
C ASP A 203 -5.58 -6.13 14.24
N ASP A 204 -4.54 -5.31 14.18
CA ASP A 204 -4.60 -3.96 14.71
C ASP A 204 -4.12 -2.91 13.70
N ILE A 205 -4.68 -1.72 13.85
CA ILE A 205 -4.33 -0.56 13.04
C ILE A 205 -3.02 0.02 13.54
N SER A 206 -2.10 0.33 12.62
CA SER A 206 -0.79 0.88 12.96
C SER A 206 -0.89 2.25 13.63
N ALA A 207 -0.12 2.44 14.68
CA ALA A 207 0.26 3.76 15.15
C ALA A 207 1.24 4.41 14.18
N VAL A 208 2.26 3.65 13.76
CA VAL A 208 3.24 4.01 12.73
C VAL A 208 3.52 2.79 11.88
N CYS A 209 3.57 2.97 10.56
CA CYS A 209 4.16 2.02 9.63
C CYS A 209 5.33 2.70 8.92
N LEU A 210 6.54 2.14 9.03
CA LEU A 210 7.75 2.66 8.38
C LEU A 210 8.37 1.57 7.53
N ALA A 211 8.56 1.83 6.25
CA ALA A 211 9.24 0.95 5.32
C ALA A 211 10.51 1.64 4.79
N ILE A 212 11.62 0.93 4.79
CA ILE A 212 12.92 1.44 4.32
C ILE A 212 13.54 0.42 3.39
N SER A 213 13.78 0.81 2.14
CA SER A 213 14.58 0.09 1.15
C SER A 213 15.89 0.83 0.93
N LEU A 214 17.01 0.14 1.08
CA LEU A 214 18.36 0.71 0.98
C LEU A 214 19.21 -0.17 0.08
N HIS A 215 19.99 0.46 -0.79
CA HIS A 215 20.99 -0.18 -1.64
C HIS A 215 22.37 0.39 -1.35
N ARG A 216 23.34 -0.52 -1.16
CA ARG A 216 24.74 -0.18 -0.89
C ARG A 216 25.61 -0.54 -2.08
N GLU A 217 26.55 0.32 -2.39
CA GLU A 217 27.60 0.08 -3.36
C GLU A 217 28.88 0.77 -2.86
N ASP A 218 30.04 0.11 -2.94
CA ASP A 218 31.32 0.62 -2.50
C ASP A 218 31.33 1.16 -1.06
N GLY A 219 30.64 0.46 -0.14
CA GLY A 219 30.52 0.85 1.27
C GLY A 219 29.66 2.10 1.52
N ARG A 220 28.96 2.62 0.52
CA ARG A 220 28.10 3.81 0.64
C ARG A 220 26.65 3.51 0.28
N ILE A 221 25.74 4.31 0.82
CA ILE A 221 24.32 4.27 0.49
C ILE A 221 24.13 4.94 -0.88
N ARG A 222 23.84 4.13 -1.90
CA ARG A 222 23.65 4.61 -3.28
C ARG A 222 22.21 4.97 -3.58
N ARG A 223 21.29 4.24 -2.99
CA ARG A 223 19.86 4.52 -3.11
C ARG A 223 19.15 4.18 -1.81
N VAL A 224 18.22 5.01 -1.43
CA VAL A 224 17.35 4.79 -0.28
C VAL A 224 15.96 5.32 -0.61
N SER A 225 14.94 4.60 -0.19
CA SER A 225 13.55 5.02 -0.30
C SER A 225 12.83 4.70 1.00
N ILE A 226 12.12 5.67 1.56
CA ILE A 226 11.49 5.58 2.88
C ILE A 226 10.03 5.98 2.76
N GLY A 227 9.13 5.03 3.01
CA GLY A 227 7.70 5.27 3.09
C GLY A 227 7.22 5.25 4.54
N ALA A 228 6.40 6.23 4.92
CA ALA A 228 5.89 6.40 6.27
C ALA A 228 4.37 6.56 6.29
N GLY A 229 3.71 5.83 7.21
CA GLY A 229 2.28 5.88 7.49
C GLY A 229 2.00 6.22 8.95
N GLY A 230 0.86 6.87 9.22
CA GLY A 230 0.47 7.33 10.55
C GLY A 230 1.17 8.62 11.02
N VAL A 231 1.83 9.33 10.12
CA VAL A 231 2.70 10.48 10.45
C VAL A 231 2.30 11.80 9.79
N ALA A 232 1.43 11.73 8.79
CA ALA A 232 0.93 12.88 8.03
C ALA A 232 -0.54 12.64 7.62
N ALA A 233 -1.15 13.60 6.92
CA ALA A 233 -2.50 13.47 6.38
C ALA A 233 -2.61 12.43 5.25
N THR A 234 -1.47 12.07 4.63
CA THR A 234 -1.34 11.07 3.56
C THR A 234 -0.23 10.10 3.90
N PRO A 235 -0.19 8.90 3.29
CA PRO A 235 1.05 8.13 3.21
C PRO A 235 2.13 8.99 2.58
N ALA A 236 3.33 9.01 3.16
CA ALA A 236 4.34 9.99 2.80
C ALA A 236 5.71 9.35 2.53
N ARG A 237 6.49 9.99 1.66
CA ARG A 237 7.89 9.64 1.42
C ARG A 237 8.79 10.58 2.21
N ALA A 238 9.76 10.04 2.95
CA ALA A 238 10.66 10.78 3.83
C ALA A 238 11.88 11.33 3.07
N ARG A 239 11.67 12.30 2.17
CA ARG A 239 12.70 12.81 1.24
C ARG A 239 13.87 13.50 1.93
N GLN A 240 13.65 14.20 3.06
CA GLN A 240 14.72 14.86 3.80
C GLN A 240 15.62 13.82 4.48
N THR A 241 15.02 12.78 5.04
CA THR A 241 15.74 11.66 5.64
C THR A 241 16.53 10.86 4.59
N GLU A 242 15.93 10.61 3.43
CA GLU A 242 16.63 9.98 2.29
C GLU A 242 17.85 10.80 1.86
N ALA A 243 17.71 12.11 1.73
CA ALA A 243 18.80 13.01 1.37
C ALA A 243 19.91 13.02 2.44
N CYS A 244 19.56 12.89 3.72
CA CYS A 244 20.53 12.78 4.82
C CYS A 244 21.35 11.49 4.74
N LEU A 245 20.77 10.39 4.26
CA LEU A 245 21.42 9.07 4.16
C LEU A 245 22.28 8.92 2.88
N LEU A 246 21.84 9.51 1.78
CA LEU A 246 22.41 9.29 0.45
C LEU A 246 23.91 9.67 0.40
N GLY A 247 24.73 8.77 -0.18
CA GLY A 247 26.18 8.95 -0.37
C GLY A 247 27.03 8.71 0.88
N ARG A 248 26.42 8.49 2.04
CA ARG A 248 27.13 8.25 3.31
C ARG A 248 27.43 6.77 3.55
N ALA A 249 28.38 6.51 4.44
CA ALA A 249 28.58 5.16 4.97
C ALA A 249 27.40 4.78 5.86
N PRO A 250 26.92 3.51 5.82
CA PRO A 250 25.83 3.03 6.67
C PRO A 250 26.32 2.70 8.08
N ASP A 251 26.84 3.69 8.78
CA ASP A 251 27.34 3.59 10.15
C ASP A 251 26.34 4.16 11.18
N SER A 252 26.62 3.94 12.45
CA SER A 252 25.75 4.37 13.55
C SER A 252 25.56 5.89 13.59
N ALA A 253 26.60 6.69 13.26
CA ALA A 253 26.52 8.14 13.24
C ALA A 253 25.58 8.64 12.13
N THR A 254 25.64 8.00 10.96
CA THR A 254 24.77 8.31 9.82
C THR A 254 23.31 8.01 10.15
N PHE A 255 23.00 6.85 10.74
CA PHE A 255 21.64 6.50 11.12
C PHE A 255 21.13 7.33 12.30
N GLU A 256 21.99 7.74 13.24
CA GLU A 256 21.61 8.67 14.31
C GLU A 256 21.24 10.06 13.77
N ALA A 257 22.00 10.56 12.79
CA ALA A 257 21.67 11.81 12.11
C ALA A 257 20.33 11.70 11.34
N ALA A 258 20.12 10.62 10.60
CA ALA A 258 18.89 10.35 9.87
C ALA A 258 17.67 10.19 10.80
N ALA A 259 17.85 9.56 11.97
CA ALA A 259 16.80 9.43 12.98
C ALA A 259 16.29 10.80 13.46
N ARG A 260 17.20 11.73 13.74
CA ARG A 260 16.85 13.11 14.11
C ARG A 260 16.14 13.87 12.99
N VAL A 261 16.58 13.67 11.76
CA VAL A 261 15.90 14.28 10.59
C VAL A 261 14.48 13.73 10.46
N LEU A 262 14.29 12.41 10.54
CA LEU A 262 12.97 11.80 10.40
C LEU A 262 11.99 12.25 11.51
N GLN A 263 12.47 12.41 12.74
CA GLN A 263 11.67 12.93 13.85
C GLN A 263 11.18 14.36 13.62
N ALA A 264 11.91 15.16 12.86
CA ALA A 264 11.57 16.54 12.53
C ALA A 264 10.79 16.68 11.22
N GLU A 265 10.91 15.71 10.30
CA GLU A 265 10.36 15.78 8.95
C GLU A 265 8.82 15.76 8.91
N PHE A 266 8.18 15.06 9.87
CA PHE A 266 6.73 14.92 9.93
C PHE A 266 6.11 15.53 11.17
N GLN A 267 4.81 15.89 11.05
CA GLN A 267 4.00 16.44 12.12
C GLN A 267 2.80 15.50 12.43
N PRO A 268 3.04 14.36 13.11
CA PRO A 268 1.97 13.44 13.44
C PRO A 268 0.97 14.05 14.41
N ILE A 269 -0.29 13.61 14.30
CA ILE A 269 -1.35 14.00 15.26
C ILE A 269 -1.42 13.00 16.42
N SER A 270 -2.03 13.43 17.53
CA SER A 270 -2.46 12.53 18.61
C SER A 270 -3.88 12.03 18.34
N ASP A 271 -4.10 10.73 18.49
CA ASP A 271 -5.40 10.08 18.41
C ASP A 271 -5.53 8.92 19.43
N MET A 272 -6.61 8.13 19.34
CA MET A 272 -6.83 6.98 20.21
C MET A 272 -5.76 5.88 20.10
N ARG A 273 -4.95 5.88 19.03
CA ARG A 273 -3.91 4.86 18.79
C ARG A 273 -2.59 5.24 19.44
N ALA A 274 -2.19 6.51 19.31
CA ALA A 274 -0.91 6.99 19.85
C ALA A 274 -0.88 8.52 19.93
N SER A 275 -0.06 9.03 20.85
CA SER A 275 0.24 10.47 20.90
C SER A 275 1.21 10.88 19.79
N ALA A 276 1.17 12.15 19.40
CA ALA A 276 2.11 12.74 18.44
C ALA A 276 3.57 12.59 18.90
N ALA A 277 3.83 12.75 20.20
CA ALA A 277 5.15 12.58 20.78
C ALA A 277 5.66 11.13 20.62
N TYR A 278 4.83 10.14 20.93
CA TYR A 278 5.18 8.73 20.77
C TYR A 278 5.47 8.38 19.30
N ARG A 279 4.62 8.82 18.36
CA ARG A 279 4.84 8.57 16.92
C ARG A 279 6.17 9.16 16.45
N ARG A 280 6.51 10.36 16.92
CA ARG A 280 7.77 11.03 16.58
C ARG A 280 8.98 10.28 17.14
N GLU A 281 8.89 9.83 18.39
CA GLU A 281 9.95 9.02 19.03
C GLU A 281 10.13 7.68 18.29
N LEU A 282 9.05 7.01 17.93
CA LEU A 282 9.08 5.77 17.14
C LEU A 282 9.83 5.94 15.84
N LEU A 283 9.55 7.01 15.08
CA LEU A 283 10.20 7.24 13.78
C LEU A 283 11.73 7.22 13.92
N GLY A 284 12.28 7.92 14.91
CA GLY A 284 13.72 7.94 15.17
C GLY A 284 14.25 6.56 15.58
N ASN A 285 13.54 5.88 16.49
CA ASN A 285 13.95 4.56 16.99
C ASN A 285 13.92 3.50 15.88
N LEU A 286 12.97 3.56 14.96
CA LEU A 286 12.91 2.63 13.83
C LEU A 286 14.05 2.84 12.83
N VAL A 287 14.51 4.07 12.62
CA VAL A 287 15.72 4.33 11.81
C VAL A 287 16.98 3.81 12.51
N ARG A 288 17.13 3.99 13.83
CA ARG A 288 18.22 3.41 14.61
C ARG A 288 18.21 1.89 14.53
N ARG A 289 17.06 1.27 14.74
CA ARG A 289 16.87 -0.18 14.59
C ARG A 289 17.28 -0.64 13.18
N PHE A 290 16.83 0.02 12.14
CA PHE A 290 17.22 -0.28 10.77
C PHE A 290 18.74 -0.23 10.58
N GLY A 291 19.40 0.78 11.17
CA GLY A 291 20.87 0.89 11.17
C GLY A 291 21.55 -0.32 11.82
N LEU A 292 21.08 -0.77 12.97
CA LEU A 292 21.58 -1.98 13.64
C LEU A 292 21.40 -3.23 12.77
N GLU A 293 20.24 -3.39 12.18
CA GLU A 293 19.94 -4.53 11.31
C GLU A 293 20.79 -4.52 10.02
N THR A 294 21.12 -3.36 9.46
CA THR A 294 22.06 -3.26 8.32
C THR A 294 23.49 -3.68 8.67
N GLN A 295 23.86 -3.65 9.95
CA GLN A 295 25.15 -4.08 10.49
C GLN A 295 25.15 -5.55 10.93
N GLY A 296 24.06 -6.29 10.66
CA GLY A 296 23.94 -7.72 10.95
C GLY A 296 23.41 -8.06 12.34
N GLN A 297 22.92 -7.07 13.12
CA GLN A 297 22.24 -7.38 14.38
C GLN A 297 20.83 -7.90 14.07
N THR A 298 20.56 -9.15 14.44
CA THR A 298 19.28 -9.85 14.16
C THR A 298 18.31 -9.84 15.33
N ASN A 299 18.81 -9.74 16.58
CA ASN A 299 18.00 -9.79 17.81
C ASN A 299 17.31 -8.45 18.12
N THR A 300 16.72 -7.84 17.12
CA THR A 300 16.04 -6.54 17.24
C THR A 300 14.53 -6.65 17.28
N SER A 301 13.97 -7.85 17.13
CA SER A 301 12.53 -8.11 17.09
C SER A 301 12.15 -9.29 17.97
N ILE A 302 10.95 -9.22 18.57
CA ILE A 302 10.33 -10.36 19.24
C ILE A 302 10.17 -11.55 18.27
N GLU A 303 9.96 -11.28 16.99
CA GLU A 303 9.81 -12.29 15.95
C GLU A 303 11.10 -13.10 15.70
N SER A 304 12.26 -12.55 16.06
CA SER A 304 13.56 -13.22 15.95
C SER A 304 13.94 -14.01 17.21
N LEU A 305 13.17 -13.93 18.29
CA LEU A 305 13.39 -14.72 19.49
C LEU A 305 12.88 -16.14 19.26
N VAL A 306 13.78 -17.09 19.25
CA VAL A 306 13.45 -18.53 19.29
C VAL A 306 13.27 -18.92 20.75
N LEU A 307 12.23 -19.71 21.07
CA LEU A 307 11.97 -20.14 22.45
C LEU A 307 13.14 -20.91 23.07
N GLU A 308 14.02 -21.49 22.27
CA GLU A 308 15.25 -22.14 22.68
C GLU A 308 16.30 -21.17 23.27
N ASP A 309 16.25 -19.89 22.93
CA ASP A 309 17.13 -18.85 23.48
C ASP A 309 16.67 -18.34 24.87
N LEU A 310 15.52 -18.84 25.36
CA LEU A 310 14.92 -18.45 26.64
C LEU A 310 14.99 -19.56 27.72
N ALA A 311 15.63 -20.70 27.43
CA ALA A 311 15.74 -21.87 28.32
C ALA A 311 17.01 -21.86 29.15
#